data_c5099fee35605658dd84b2745c4cbb5b
#
_entry.id   c5099fee35605658dd84b2745c4cbb5b
#
_cell.length_a   1.000
_cell.length_b   1.000
_cell.length_c   1.000
_cell.angle_alpha   90.00
_cell.angle_beta   90.00
_cell.angle_gamma   90.00
#
_symmetry.space_group_name_H-M   'P 1'
#
loop_
_entity.id
_entity.type
_entity.pdbx_description
1 polymer ?
#
loop_
_entity_poly.entity_id
_entity_poly.type
_entity_poly.pdbx_seq_one_letter_code
_entity_poly.pdbx_strand_id
1 'polypeptide(L)'
;MDLVPFRLDVPDADLDDLRSRLRGTRWPDRETVGDGSGADWSQGIPLAYMQDLCRYWADVYDWRATEAKINAFPQFRATVDGLGVH
;
A
#
# COMPACT_ATOMS: atom_id res chain seq x y z
N MET A 1 -22.28 14.78 18.99
CA MET A 1 -21.41 14.37 17.86
C MET A 1 -22.11 13.24 17.13
N ASP A 2 -22.39 13.43 15.86
CA ASP A 2 -23.08 12.43 15.07
C ASP A 2 -22.06 11.48 14.42
N LEU A 3 -22.22 10.19 14.66
CA LEU A 3 -21.46 9.14 14.01
C LEU A 3 -22.21 8.70 12.75
N VAL A 4 -21.55 8.83 11.61
CA VAL A 4 -22.12 8.41 10.32
C VAL A 4 -21.47 7.10 9.92
N PRO A 5 -22.22 6.04 9.62
CA PRO A 5 -21.65 4.78 9.15
C PRO A 5 -20.75 5.03 7.93
N PHE A 6 -19.61 4.36 7.94
CA PHE A 6 -18.61 4.47 6.88
C PHE A 6 -18.26 3.09 6.35
N ARG A 7 -18.13 3.00 5.03
CA ARG A 7 -17.64 1.81 4.34
C ARG A 7 -16.48 2.19 3.45
N LEU A 8 -15.39 1.45 3.57
CA LEU A 8 -14.23 1.63 2.70
C LEU A 8 -14.56 1.07 1.31
N ASP A 9 -14.44 1.91 0.31
CA ASP A 9 -14.69 1.56 -1.10
C ASP A 9 -13.75 2.35 -2.01
N VAL A 10 -12.55 1.82 -2.17
CA VAL A 10 -11.53 2.46 -3.02
C VAL A 10 -11.92 2.30 -4.48
N PRO A 11 -12.01 3.39 -5.25
CA PRO A 11 -12.36 3.31 -6.68
C PRO A 11 -11.39 2.42 -7.47
N ASP A 12 -11.90 1.66 -8.43
CA ASP A 12 -11.06 0.85 -9.33
C ASP A 12 -9.99 1.67 -10.04
N ALA A 13 -10.32 2.91 -10.43
CA ALA A 13 -9.35 3.82 -11.07
C ALA A 13 -8.14 4.12 -10.18
N ASP A 14 -8.34 4.22 -8.86
CA ASP A 14 -7.25 4.45 -7.91
C ASP A 14 -6.36 3.20 -7.80
N LEU A 15 -6.95 2.03 -7.81
CA LEU A 15 -6.19 0.77 -7.79
C LEU A 15 -5.40 0.56 -9.08
N ASP A 16 -5.98 0.91 -10.22
CA ASP A 16 -5.28 0.87 -11.51
C ASP A 16 -4.13 1.87 -11.55
N ASP A 17 -4.34 3.08 -11.03
CA ASP A 17 -3.29 4.10 -10.91
C ASP A 17 -2.15 3.62 -10.00
N LEU A 18 -2.46 3.01 -8.85
CA LEU A 18 -1.46 2.42 -7.96
C LEU A 18 -0.60 1.40 -8.71
N ARG A 19 -1.22 0.45 -9.40
CA ARG A 19 -0.49 -0.59 -10.15
C ARG A 19 0.39 0.02 -11.23
N SER A 20 -0.12 1.01 -11.95
CA SER A 20 0.65 1.74 -12.97
C SER A 20 1.87 2.43 -12.38
N ARG A 21 1.72 3.08 -11.22
CA ARG A 21 2.83 3.74 -10.52
C ARG A 21 3.85 2.76 -10.00
N LEU A 22 3.42 1.63 -9.46
CA LEU A 22 4.33 0.56 -9.01
C LEU A 22 5.18 0.01 -10.17
N ARG A 23 4.56 -0.21 -11.33
CA ARG A 23 5.27 -0.67 -12.54
C ARG A 23 6.18 0.39 -13.13
N GLY A 24 5.83 1.67 -12.97
CA GLY A 24 6.61 2.81 -13.44
C GLY A 24 7.65 3.31 -12.45
N THR A 25 7.89 2.61 -11.34
CA THR A 25 8.83 3.03 -10.31
C THR A 25 10.24 3.19 -10.89
N ARG A 26 10.85 4.32 -10.63
CA ARG A 26 12.26 4.56 -10.93
C ARG A 26 13.09 4.16 -9.73
N TRP A 27 13.93 3.15 -9.92
CA TRP A 27 14.69 2.55 -8.83
C TRP A 27 15.96 3.32 -8.53
N PRO A 28 16.36 3.40 -7.24
CA PRO A 28 17.67 3.91 -6.87
C PRO A 28 18.77 2.92 -7.27
N ASP A 29 20.01 3.35 -7.12
CA ASP A 29 21.15 2.46 -7.29
C ASP A 29 21.09 1.31 -6.27
N ARG A 30 21.66 0.18 -6.68
CA ARG A 30 21.80 -0.99 -5.82
C ARG A 30 22.74 -0.68 -4.65
N GLU A 31 22.48 -1.33 -3.50
CA GLU A 31 23.38 -1.34 -2.36
C GLU A 31 24.80 -1.80 -2.78
N THR A 32 25.81 -1.30 -2.07
CA THR A 32 27.22 -1.61 -2.39
C THR A 32 27.76 -2.81 -1.62
N VAL A 33 26.94 -3.43 -0.76
CA VAL A 33 27.30 -4.62 0.02
C VAL A 33 26.58 -5.85 -0.51
N GLY A 34 27.15 -7.03 -0.20
CA GLY A 34 26.56 -8.30 -0.63
C GLY A 34 26.72 -8.58 -2.12
N ASP A 35 26.04 -9.63 -2.60
CA ASP A 35 26.12 -10.15 -3.97
C ASP A 35 24.99 -9.67 -4.89
N GLY A 36 24.11 -8.79 -4.37
CA GLY A 36 22.94 -8.31 -5.11
C GLY A 36 21.72 -9.22 -5.04
N SER A 37 21.79 -10.30 -4.27
CA SER A 37 20.65 -11.23 -4.08
C SER A 37 19.52 -10.65 -3.22
N GLY A 38 19.78 -9.57 -2.49
CA GLY A 38 18.85 -9.01 -1.51
C GLY A 38 18.98 -9.61 -0.12
N ALA A 39 20.08 -10.34 0.15
CA ALA A 39 20.31 -10.98 1.45
C ALA A 39 21.00 -10.08 2.47
N ASP A 40 21.74 -9.07 2.05
CA ASP A 40 22.48 -8.16 2.93
C ASP A 40 21.71 -6.86 3.16
N TRP A 41 21.23 -6.69 4.40
CA TRP A 41 20.43 -5.54 4.84
C TRP A 41 21.23 -4.49 5.61
N SER A 42 22.56 -4.60 5.62
CA SER A 42 23.40 -3.70 6.43
C SER A 42 23.32 -2.24 5.99
N GLN A 43 22.96 -1.96 4.74
CA GLN A 43 22.74 -0.61 4.22
C GLN A 43 21.24 -0.24 4.13
N GLY A 44 20.36 -1.00 4.76
CA GLY A 44 18.91 -0.82 4.67
C GLY A 44 18.28 -1.86 3.76
N ILE A 45 17.08 -1.56 3.25
CA ILE A 45 16.34 -2.51 2.41
C ILE A 45 17.09 -2.69 1.08
N PRO A 46 17.49 -3.92 0.72
CA PRO A 46 18.16 -4.16 -0.56
C PRO A 46 17.26 -3.90 -1.76
N LEU A 47 17.82 -3.43 -2.86
CA LEU A 47 17.07 -3.10 -4.07
C LEU A 47 16.27 -4.30 -4.61
N ALA A 48 16.89 -5.49 -4.67
CA ALA A 48 16.21 -6.69 -5.16
C ALA A 48 14.96 -7.02 -4.34
N TYR A 49 15.02 -6.86 -3.01
CA TYR A 49 13.85 -7.07 -2.14
C TYR A 49 12.72 -6.09 -2.46
N MET A 50 13.04 -4.80 -2.62
CA MET A 50 12.03 -3.78 -2.94
C MET A 50 11.40 -4.02 -4.31
N GLN A 51 12.19 -4.44 -5.30
CA GLN A 51 11.67 -4.77 -6.62
C GLN A 51 10.70 -5.95 -6.56
N ASP A 52 11.02 -7.00 -5.82
CA ASP A 52 10.14 -8.15 -5.62
C ASP A 52 8.86 -7.78 -4.87
N LEU A 53 8.99 -6.97 -3.83
CA LEU A 53 7.84 -6.49 -3.06
C LEU A 53 6.88 -5.66 -3.94
N CYS A 54 7.40 -4.76 -4.75
CA CYS A 54 6.58 -3.94 -5.62
C CYS A 54 5.93 -4.76 -6.75
N ARG A 55 6.60 -5.78 -7.27
CA ARG A 55 5.98 -6.72 -8.23
C ARG A 55 4.84 -7.51 -7.60
N TYR A 56 5.04 -8.02 -6.40
CA TYR A 56 3.99 -8.69 -5.65
C TYR A 56 2.79 -7.75 -5.43
N TRP A 57 3.05 -6.53 -5.01
CA TRP A 57 2.02 -5.54 -4.76
C TRP A 57 1.23 -5.18 -6.03
N ALA A 58 1.93 -5.01 -7.16
CA ALA A 58 1.28 -4.67 -8.42
C ALA A 58 0.48 -5.82 -9.03
N ASP A 59 0.99 -7.07 -8.94
CA ASP A 59 0.49 -8.19 -9.76
C ASP A 59 -0.24 -9.26 -8.97
N VAL A 60 0.01 -9.39 -7.66
CA VAL A 60 -0.50 -10.51 -6.85
C VAL A 60 -1.40 -10.06 -5.71
N TYR A 61 -1.02 -8.99 -5.00
CA TYR A 61 -1.76 -8.54 -3.83
C TYR A 61 -3.18 -8.12 -4.19
N ASP A 62 -4.15 -8.69 -3.46
CA ASP A 62 -5.57 -8.40 -3.63
C ASP A 62 -6.05 -7.42 -2.55
N TRP A 63 -6.05 -6.12 -2.90
CA TRP A 63 -6.58 -5.08 -2.01
C TRP A 63 -8.03 -5.33 -1.63
N ARG A 64 -8.87 -5.82 -2.56
CA ARG A 64 -10.30 -6.04 -2.29
C ARG A 64 -10.54 -7.04 -1.17
N ALA A 65 -9.67 -8.05 -1.04
CA ALA A 65 -9.74 -9.00 0.07
C ALA A 65 -9.46 -8.32 1.42
N THR A 66 -8.46 -7.44 1.47
CA THR A 66 -8.16 -6.65 2.68
C THR A 66 -9.28 -5.65 2.99
N GLU A 67 -9.77 -4.96 1.97
CA GLU A 67 -10.89 -4.02 2.11
C GLU A 67 -12.13 -4.71 2.69
N ALA A 68 -12.45 -5.91 2.24
CA ALA A 68 -13.56 -6.70 2.77
C ALA A 68 -13.36 -7.06 4.23
N LYS A 69 -12.14 -7.40 4.65
CA LYS A 69 -11.81 -7.67 6.07
C LYS A 69 -11.99 -6.43 6.92
N ILE A 70 -11.53 -5.28 6.45
CA ILE A 70 -11.72 -4.00 7.16
C ILE A 70 -13.21 -3.66 7.27
N ASN A 71 -13.96 -3.83 6.20
CA ASN A 71 -15.39 -3.54 6.16
C ASN A 71 -16.25 -4.52 6.98
N ALA A 72 -15.68 -5.65 7.42
CA ALA A 72 -16.37 -6.55 8.35
C ALA A 72 -16.53 -5.94 9.75
N PHE A 73 -15.74 -4.93 10.09
CA PHE A 73 -15.89 -4.17 11.32
C PHE A 73 -16.81 -2.96 11.10
N PRO A 74 -17.71 -2.65 12.03
CA PRO A 74 -18.48 -1.40 11.98
C PRO A 74 -17.52 -0.20 12.02
N GLN A 75 -17.69 0.71 11.06
CA GLN A 75 -16.85 1.89 10.96
C GLN A 75 -17.70 3.13 10.83
N PHE A 76 -17.23 4.25 11.35
CA PHE A 76 -17.97 5.49 11.41
C PHE A 76 -17.06 6.68 11.11
N ARG A 77 -17.67 7.76 10.65
CA ARG A 77 -17.04 9.06 10.57
C ARG A 77 -17.79 10.07 11.41
N ALA A 78 -17.06 11.00 11.98
CA ALA A 78 -17.60 12.14 12.70
C ALA A 78 -16.91 13.42 12.28
N THR A 79 -17.58 14.56 12.42
CA THR A 79 -16.95 15.86 12.24
C THR A 79 -16.58 16.40 13.61
N VAL A 80 -15.30 16.70 13.81
CA VAL A 80 -14.77 17.27 15.05
C VAL A 80 -14.03 18.56 14.68
N ASP A 81 -14.52 19.69 15.20
CA ASP A 81 -13.95 21.03 14.92
C ASP A 81 -13.76 21.29 13.42
N GLY A 82 -14.74 20.90 12.60
CA GLY A 82 -14.70 21.06 11.16
C GLY A 82 -13.87 20.01 10.39
N LEU A 83 -13.27 19.06 11.09
CA LEU A 83 -12.48 17.98 10.49
C LEU A 83 -13.25 16.68 10.47
N GLY A 84 -13.22 15.98 9.33
CA GLY A 84 -13.72 14.62 9.22
C GLY A 84 -12.76 13.64 9.88
N VAL A 85 -13.27 12.86 10.85
CA VAL A 85 -12.47 11.87 11.60
C VAL A 85 -13.10 10.49 11.41
N HIS A 86 -12.25 9.54 11.04
CA HIS A 86 -12.61 8.11 10.93
C HIS A 86 -12.42 7.40 12.27
#